data_0950d1377e00fa3153b5c0fdc8e120d6
#
_entry.id   0950d1377e00fa3153b5c0fdc8e120d6
#
_cell.length_a   1.000
_cell.length_b   1.000
_cell.length_c   1.000
_cell.angle_alpha   90.00
_cell.angle_beta   90.00
_cell.angle_gamma   90.00
#
_symmetry.space_group_name_H-M   'P 1'
#
loop_
_entity.id
_entity.type
_entity.pdbx_description
1 polymer ?
#
loop_
_entity_poly.entity_id
_entity_poly.type
_entity_poly.pdbx_seq_one_letter_code
_entity_poly.pdbx_strand_id
1 'polypeptide(L)'
;TAYGGFEFDLNPIDIYQYSDMIENMSNFMTGLNIGYNITPTQQLNLQILNSRNSSFDKTYGITEDSEGKLPDLKSGKMPLVYTLNWNGNFNEVFKTRWSASVMSEAKGKNLYYYAVGNELNLDKFNMFVDFMYSQEGIDRNGTITGIVGNAGGHNAFNAGYLSVVTKLNYRFLPKWNAFVKGMYETASVTKAADGIEKGNYRTSWGYLAGVEF
;
A
#
# COMPACT_ATOMS: atom_id res chain seq x y z
N THR A 1 10.73 3.78 2.37
CA THR A 1 9.44 3.42 2.96
C THR A 1 8.33 3.98 2.10
N ALA A 2 7.40 3.15 1.66
CA ALA A 2 6.20 3.64 0.98
C ALA A 2 5.40 4.51 1.95
N TYR A 3 4.87 5.63 1.46
CA TYR A 3 4.01 6.49 2.25
C TYR A 3 2.57 6.00 2.11
N GLY A 4 1.94 5.68 3.23
CA GLY A 4 0.50 5.40 3.28
C GLY A 4 -0.34 6.66 3.36
N GLY A 5 -1.60 6.50 3.68
CA GLY A 5 -2.50 7.59 3.99
C GLY A 5 -2.31 8.14 5.42
N PHE A 6 -3.30 8.81 5.93
CA PHE A 6 -3.26 9.40 7.27
C PHE A 6 -3.70 8.44 8.39
N GLU A 7 -4.45 7.42 8.07
CA GLU A 7 -4.88 6.41 9.05
C GLU A 7 -3.92 5.23 9.06
N PHE A 8 -2.88 5.37 9.81
CA PHE A 8 -1.78 4.41 9.80
C PHE A 8 -1.91 3.32 10.90
N ASP A 9 -2.29 3.71 12.11
CA ASP A 9 -2.03 2.88 13.28
C ASP A 9 -3.25 2.19 13.90
N LEU A 10 -4.46 2.52 13.52
CA LEU A 10 -5.65 2.13 14.27
C LEU A 10 -6.73 1.55 13.38
N ASN A 11 -6.35 0.71 12.45
CA ASN A 11 -7.31 0.10 11.57
C ASN A 11 -7.71 -1.30 12.08
N PRO A 12 -8.79 -1.42 12.86
CA PRO A 12 -9.31 -2.73 13.25
C PRO A 12 -9.98 -3.48 12.08
N ILE A 13 -10.10 -2.82 10.93
CA ILE A 13 -10.55 -3.43 9.69
C ILE A 13 -9.30 -3.88 8.94
N ASP A 14 -9.21 -5.17 8.69
CA ASP A 14 -8.09 -5.76 7.98
C ASP A 14 -8.13 -5.32 6.51
N ILE A 15 -7.14 -4.52 6.12
CA ILE A 15 -6.93 -4.07 4.75
C ILE A 15 -5.61 -4.66 4.28
N TYR A 16 -5.68 -5.69 3.45
CA TYR A 16 -4.50 -6.44 3.01
C TYR A 16 -3.45 -5.55 2.36
N GLN A 17 -3.85 -4.69 1.44
CA GLN A 17 -2.93 -3.82 0.74
C GLN A 17 -2.24 -2.84 1.69
N TYR A 18 -2.98 -2.30 2.65
CA TYR A 18 -2.45 -1.36 3.61
C TYR A 18 -1.39 -2.02 4.49
N SER A 19 -1.70 -3.18 5.05
CA SER A 19 -0.79 -3.97 5.86
C SER A 19 0.45 -4.39 5.06
N ASP A 20 0.29 -4.93 3.87
CA ASP A 20 1.41 -5.36 3.06
C ASP A 20 2.33 -4.20 2.66
N MET A 21 1.77 -3.11 2.15
CA MET A 21 2.56 -1.99 1.64
C MET A 21 3.19 -1.14 2.74
N ILE A 22 2.60 -1.06 3.92
CA ILE A 22 3.07 -0.19 4.99
C ILE A 22 3.81 -0.97 6.07
N GLU A 23 3.25 -2.05 6.56
CA GLU A 23 3.85 -2.82 7.65
C GLU A 23 4.97 -3.73 7.17
N ASN A 24 4.74 -4.49 6.11
CA ASN A 24 5.69 -5.50 5.65
C ASN A 24 6.83 -4.94 4.81
N MET A 25 6.59 -3.88 4.03
CA MET A 25 7.63 -3.28 3.20
C MET A 25 8.56 -2.32 3.96
N SER A 26 8.11 -1.76 5.07
CA SER A 26 8.86 -0.69 5.74
C SER A 26 9.99 -1.19 6.63
N ASN A 27 9.97 -2.43 7.06
CA ASN A 27 10.75 -2.85 8.22
C ASN A 27 12.24 -3.07 7.97
N PHE A 28 12.69 -3.21 6.73
CA PHE A 28 14.08 -3.63 6.47
C PHE A 28 14.72 -3.02 5.22
N MET A 29 14.34 -1.81 4.87
CA MET A 29 14.92 -1.12 3.71
C MET A 29 15.99 -0.14 4.14
N THR A 30 17.15 -0.22 3.50
CA THR A 30 18.25 0.72 3.68
C THR A 30 18.40 1.58 2.44
N GLY A 31 18.61 2.87 2.60
CA GLY A 31 18.80 3.76 1.46
C GLY A 31 18.86 5.22 1.82
N LEU A 32 18.58 6.06 0.85
CA LEU A 32 18.64 7.51 0.93
C LEU A 32 17.23 8.10 0.90
N ASN A 33 16.98 9.05 1.80
CA ASN A 33 15.79 9.89 1.78
C ASN A 33 16.21 11.35 1.72
N ILE A 34 15.71 12.08 0.74
CA ILE A 34 15.97 13.51 0.54
C ILE A 34 14.65 14.24 0.65
N GLY A 35 14.54 15.11 1.64
CA GLY A 35 13.39 16.01 1.82
C GLY A 35 13.73 17.43 1.37
N TYR A 36 12.81 18.07 0.67
CA TYR A 36 12.92 19.47 0.25
C TYR A 36 11.63 20.22 0.58
N ASN A 37 11.74 21.27 1.36
CA ASN A 37 10.63 22.17 1.67
C ASN A 37 10.46 23.15 0.51
N ILE A 38 9.42 22.97 -0.30
CA ILE A 38 9.06 23.89 -1.40
C ILE A 38 8.59 25.21 -0.82
N THR A 39 7.75 25.13 0.22
CA THR A 39 7.24 26.25 1.02
C THR A 39 7.16 25.81 2.49
N PRO A 40 6.86 26.71 3.45
CA PRO A 40 6.62 26.31 4.84
C PRO A 40 5.49 25.28 5.03
N THR A 41 4.58 25.19 4.06
CA THR A 41 3.42 24.31 4.11
C THR A 41 3.49 23.12 3.13
N GLN A 42 4.56 23.02 2.35
CA GLN A 42 4.68 21.99 1.32
C GLN A 42 6.08 21.36 1.33
N GLN A 43 6.12 20.04 1.33
CA GLN A 43 7.35 19.27 1.33
C GLN A 43 7.33 18.21 0.23
N LEU A 44 8.43 18.08 -0.47
CA LEU A 44 8.69 16.98 -1.42
C LEU A 44 9.76 16.06 -0.83
N ASN A 45 9.54 14.75 -0.89
CA ASN A 45 10.50 13.75 -0.45
C ASN A 45 10.78 12.76 -1.59
N LEU A 46 12.05 12.49 -1.82
CA LEU A 46 12.53 11.43 -2.70
C LEU A 46 13.22 10.37 -1.88
N GLN A 47 12.81 9.13 -2.04
CA GLN A 47 13.48 7.97 -1.42
C GLN A 47 14.03 7.04 -2.50
N ILE A 48 15.24 6.55 -2.25
CA ILE A 48 15.88 5.51 -3.04
C ILE A 48 16.35 4.44 -2.05
N LEU A 49 15.69 3.29 -2.07
CA LEU A 49 15.89 2.25 -1.07
C LEU A 49 16.34 0.95 -1.74
N ASN A 50 17.18 0.19 -1.05
CA ASN A 50 17.48 -1.18 -1.42
C ASN A 50 16.48 -2.09 -0.70
N SER A 51 15.68 -2.82 -1.47
CA SER A 51 14.66 -3.72 -0.93
C SER A 51 15.17 -5.13 -0.62
N ARG A 52 16.42 -5.44 -0.90
CA ARG A 52 17.01 -6.75 -0.62
C ARG A 52 17.60 -6.84 0.77
N ASN A 53 17.05 -7.77 1.55
CA ASN A 53 17.59 -8.09 2.87
C ASN A 53 18.36 -9.41 2.90
N SER A 54 17.97 -10.39 2.09
CA SER A 54 18.59 -11.72 2.01
C SER A 54 18.47 -12.26 0.59
N SER A 55 17.97 -13.47 0.42
CA SER A 55 17.61 -13.98 -0.90
C SER A 55 16.34 -13.29 -1.41
N PHE A 56 16.26 -13.13 -2.72
CA PHE A 56 15.16 -12.46 -3.42
C PHE A 56 13.78 -13.04 -3.06
N ASP A 57 13.65 -14.34 -3.07
CA ASP A 57 12.48 -15.12 -2.70
C ASP A 57 11.98 -14.81 -1.29
N LYS A 58 12.89 -14.79 -0.32
CA LYS A 58 12.55 -14.52 1.09
C LYS A 58 12.14 -13.08 1.33
N THR A 59 12.74 -12.15 0.61
CA THR A 59 12.42 -10.72 0.75
C THR A 59 11.05 -10.38 0.21
N TYR A 60 10.60 -11.08 -0.84
CA TYR A 60 9.37 -10.74 -1.56
C TYR A 60 8.23 -11.72 -1.36
N GLY A 61 8.41 -12.75 -0.54
CA GLY A 61 7.39 -13.76 -0.32
C GLY A 61 7.07 -14.59 -1.57
N ILE A 62 7.96 -14.61 -2.56
CA ILE A 62 7.77 -15.38 -3.78
C ILE A 62 7.99 -16.85 -3.47
N THR A 63 7.05 -17.68 -3.90
CA THR A 63 7.13 -19.14 -3.71
C THR A 63 8.17 -19.74 -4.64
N GLU A 64 9.13 -20.45 -4.07
CA GLU A 64 10.11 -21.25 -4.81
C GLU A 64 9.47 -22.57 -5.28
N ASP A 65 9.97 -23.11 -6.39
CA ASP A 65 9.63 -24.48 -6.78
C ASP A 65 10.28 -25.51 -5.83
N SER A 66 10.03 -26.82 -6.08
CA SER A 66 10.59 -27.91 -5.27
C SER A 66 12.11 -27.98 -5.29
N GLU A 67 12.78 -27.30 -6.21
CA GLU A 67 14.24 -27.22 -6.33
C GLU A 67 14.80 -25.91 -5.74
N GLY A 68 13.97 -25.07 -5.13
CA GLY A 68 14.35 -23.74 -4.60
C GLY A 68 14.61 -22.71 -5.69
N LYS A 69 14.06 -22.90 -6.88
CA LYS A 69 14.16 -21.97 -8.00
C LYS A 69 12.81 -21.32 -8.26
N LEU A 70 12.86 -20.08 -8.69
CA LEU A 70 11.69 -19.38 -9.20
C LEU A 70 11.51 -19.72 -10.68
N PRO A 71 10.46 -20.44 -11.09
CA PRO A 71 10.28 -20.82 -12.48
C PRO A 71 10.22 -19.56 -13.33
N ASP A 72 11.10 -19.47 -14.33
CA ASP A 72 11.20 -18.40 -15.32
C ASP A 72 11.41 -16.97 -14.79
N LEU A 73 11.56 -16.79 -13.48
CA LEU A 73 11.82 -15.49 -12.88
C LEU A 73 13.33 -15.26 -12.74
N LYS A 74 13.81 -14.21 -13.38
CA LYS A 74 15.20 -13.75 -13.25
C LYS A 74 15.23 -12.60 -12.25
N SER A 75 16.14 -12.68 -11.28
CA SER A 75 16.37 -11.57 -10.36
C SER A 75 16.76 -10.30 -11.14
N GLY A 76 16.21 -9.16 -10.76
CA GLY A 76 16.68 -7.86 -11.22
C GLY A 76 18.13 -7.63 -10.77
N LYS A 77 18.92 -6.90 -11.56
CA LYS A 77 20.32 -6.61 -11.21
C LYS A 77 20.44 -5.75 -9.94
N MET A 78 19.48 -4.89 -9.70
CA MET A 78 19.40 -4.03 -8.52
C MET A 78 17.94 -3.83 -8.12
N PRO A 79 17.45 -4.51 -7.10
CA PRO A 79 16.10 -4.31 -6.58
C PRO A 79 16.07 -3.01 -5.79
N LEU A 80 15.73 -1.92 -6.46
CA LEU A 80 15.58 -0.62 -5.85
C LEU A 80 14.11 -0.25 -5.79
N VAL A 81 13.76 0.45 -4.71
CA VAL A 81 12.49 1.14 -4.54
C VAL A 81 12.75 2.63 -4.71
N TYR A 82 12.03 3.25 -5.62
CA TYR A 82 11.98 4.70 -5.77
C TYR A 82 10.62 5.19 -5.30
N THR A 83 10.61 6.13 -4.39
CA THR A 83 9.36 6.74 -3.90
C THR A 83 9.46 8.26 -4.00
N LEU A 84 8.48 8.85 -4.62
CA LEU A 84 8.24 10.29 -4.60
C LEU A 84 7.02 10.57 -3.74
N ASN A 85 7.16 11.47 -2.77
CA ASN A 85 6.07 11.87 -1.90
C ASN A 85 5.99 13.38 -1.78
N TRP A 86 4.78 13.92 -1.91
CA TRP A 86 4.48 15.33 -1.65
C TRP A 86 3.48 15.44 -0.51
N ASN A 87 3.80 16.29 0.46
CA ASN A 87 2.95 16.64 1.59
C ASN A 87 2.55 18.11 1.51
N GLY A 88 1.27 18.41 1.66
CA GLY A 88 0.74 19.75 1.83
C GLY A 88 -0.01 19.86 3.16
N ASN A 89 0.27 20.95 3.91
CA ASN A 89 -0.44 21.29 5.14
C ASN A 89 -0.92 22.73 5.01
N PHE A 90 -2.22 22.89 4.75
CA PHE A 90 -2.83 24.20 4.49
C PHE A 90 -3.61 24.68 5.71
N ASN A 91 -3.03 25.60 6.45
CA ASN A 91 -3.63 26.29 7.60
C ASN A 91 -4.11 25.32 8.73
N GLU A 92 -3.43 24.20 8.93
CA GLU A 92 -3.82 23.15 9.89
C GLU A 92 -5.23 22.57 9.64
N VAL A 93 -6.00 23.13 8.70
CA VAL A 93 -7.36 22.73 8.39
C VAL A 93 -7.38 21.61 7.36
N PHE A 94 -6.56 21.73 6.33
CA PHE A 94 -6.49 20.74 5.26
C PHE A 94 -5.07 20.23 5.08
N LYS A 95 -4.91 18.92 5.17
CA LYS A 95 -3.65 18.24 4.88
C LYS A 95 -3.85 17.25 3.74
N THR A 96 -2.85 17.12 2.91
CA THR A 96 -2.84 16.16 1.82
C THR A 96 -1.47 15.51 1.67
N ARG A 97 -1.47 14.26 1.23
CA ARG A 97 -0.26 13.49 0.93
C ARG A 97 -0.45 12.73 -0.36
N TRP A 98 0.50 12.85 -1.25
CA TRP A 98 0.52 12.15 -2.52
C TRP A 98 1.81 11.35 -2.64
N SER A 99 1.71 10.08 -2.92
CA SER A 99 2.86 9.20 -3.04
C SER A 99 2.78 8.37 -4.32
N ALA A 100 3.92 8.18 -4.94
CA ALA A 100 4.10 7.24 -6.02
C ALA A 100 5.40 6.45 -5.79
N SER A 101 5.32 5.14 -5.88
CA SER A 101 6.48 4.26 -5.70
C SER A 101 6.57 3.26 -6.84
N VAL A 102 7.79 2.91 -7.19
CA VAL A 102 8.08 1.77 -8.06
C VAL A 102 9.16 0.91 -7.43
N MET A 103 8.91 -0.39 -7.39
CA MET A 103 9.87 -1.39 -6.95
C MET A 103 10.13 -2.39 -8.06
N SER A 104 11.39 -2.67 -8.33
CA SER A 104 11.79 -3.74 -9.24
C SER A 104 11.87 -5.05 -8.46
N GLU A 105 10.94 -5.96 -8.68
CA GLU A 105 10.86 -7.26 -7.99
C GLU A 105 11.69 -8.33 -8.70
N ALA A 106 11.46 -8.47 -10.00
CA ALA A 106 12.22 -9.36 -10.87
C ALA A 106 12.37 -8.72 -12.24
N LYS A 107 13.15 -9.34 -13.12
CA LYS A 107 13.31 -8.84 -14.49
C LYS A 107 11.96 -8.81 -15.22
N GLY A 108 11.50 -7.59 -15.54
CA GLY A 108 10.21 -7.37 -16.21
C GLY A 108 8.99 -7.51 -15.29
N LYS A 109 9.20 -7.60 -13.98
CA LYS A 109 8.14 -7.64 -12.97
C LYS A 109 8.39 -6.50 -11.97
N ASN A 110 7.56 -5.48 -12.06
CA ASN A 110 7.62 -4.32 -11.15
C ASN A 110 6.35 -4.24 -10.33
N LEU A 111 6.48 -3.70 -9.14
CA LEU A 111 5.37 -3.22 -8.33
C LEU A 111 5.29 -1.71 -8.46
N TYR A 112 4.10 -1.21 -8.75
CA TYR A 112 3.76 0.21 -8.74
C TYR A 112 2.77 0.46 -7.61
N TYR A 113 3.00 1.48 -6.83
CA TYR A 113 2.14 1.87 -5.73
C TYR A 113 1.84 3.36 -5.77
N TYR A 114 0.59 3.71 -5.56
CA TYR A 114 0.10 5.08 -5.50
C TYR A 114 -0.77 5.25 -4.27
N ALA A 115 -0.59 6.34 -3.55
CA ALA A 115 -1.43 6.71 -2.43
C ALA A 115 -1.77 8.20 -2.46
N VAL A 116 -3.02 8.51 -2.12
CA VAL A 116 -3.49 9.87 -1.89
C VAL A 116 -4.25 9.88 -0.59
N GLY A 117 -3.73 10.61 0.40
CA GLY A 117 -4.39 10.84 1.67
C GLY A 117 -4.84 12.28 1.80
N ASN A 118 -6.04 12.50 2.28
CA ASN A 118 -6.56 13.83 2.57
C ASN A 118 -7.17 13.85 3.96
N GLU A 119 -6.82 14.85 4.74
CA GLU A 119 -7.35 15.10 6.08
C GLU A 119 -7.95 16.51 6.15
N LEU A 120 -9.17 16.61 6.65
CA LEU A 120 -9.86 17.86 6.93
C LEU A 120 -10.09 17.97 8.44
N ASN A 121 -9.54 19.03 9.04
CA ASN A 121 -9.66 19.34 10.46
C ASN A 121 -10.51 20.60 10.65
N LEU A 122 -11.70 20.44 11.18
CA LEU A 122 -12.57 21.53 11.62
C LEU A 122 -12.73 21.45 13.14
N ASP A 123 -13.25 22.52 13.76
CA ASP A 123 -13.32 22.61 15.24
C ASP A 123 -13.85 21.33 15.90
N LYS A 124 -14.97 20.79 15.44
CA LYS A 124 -15.60 19.58 16.00
C LYS A 124 -15.54 18.37 15.08
N PHE A 125 -15.13 18.54 13.83
CA PHE A 125 -15.06 17.49 12.85
C PHE A 125 -13.63 17.26 12.39
N ASN A 126 -13.24 16.00 12.37
CA ASN A 126 -12.06 15.55 11.67
C ASN A 126 -12.48 14.47 10.69
N MET A 127 -12.10 14.59 9.46
CA MET A 127 -12.37 13.59 8.43
C MET A 127 -11.08 13.31 7.66
N PHE A 128 -10.83 12.05 7.38
CA PHE A 128 -9.82 11.70 6.38
C PHE A 128 -10.37 10.72 5.36
N VAL A 129 -9.77 10.75 4.18
CA VAL A 129 -9.99 9.81 3.09
C VAL A 129 -8.65 9.44 2.50
N ASP A 130 -8.32 8.16 2.58
CA ASP A 130 -7.13 7.57 2.01
C ASP A 130 -7.50 6.68 0.82
N PHE A 131 -6.83 6.90 -0.27
CA PHE A 131 -6.94 6.13 -1.50
C PHE A 131 -5.58 5.50 -1.81
N MET A 132 -5.57 4.20 -2.05
CA MET A 132 -4.36 3.45 -2.37
C MET A 132 -4.62 2.53 -3.55
N TYR A 133 -3.66 2.47 -4.46
CA TYR A 133 -3.68 1.56 -5.58
C TYR A 133 -2.31 0.94 -5.79
N SER A 134 -2.25 -0.36 -5.93
CA SER A 134 -1.04 -1.04 -6.39
C SER A 134 -1.30 -1.90 -7.62
N GLN A 135 -0.26 -2.01 -8.43
CA GLN A 135 -0.17 -2.98 -9.51
C GLN A 135 1.11 -3.78 -9.30
N GLU A 136 0.96 -5.06 -9.08
CA GLU A 136 2.03 -5.96 -8.70
C GLU A 136 2.35 -6.89 -9.86
N GLY A 137 3.57 -6.86 -10.34
CA GLY A 137 4.03 -7.80 -11.37
C GLY A 137 3.98 -9.25 -10.89
N ILE A 138 4.19 -9.43 -9.58
CA ILE A 138 4.04 -10.68 -8.84
C ILE A 138 3.13 -10.36 -7.66
N ASP A 139 2.14 -11.19 -7.41
CA ASP A 139 1.17 -11.02 -6.29
C ASP A 139 1.87 -11.15 -4.94
N ARG A 140 2.39 -10.03 -4.48
CA ARG A 140 3.13 -9.94 -3.24
C ARG A 140 2.24 -10.07 -2.02
N ASN A 141 1.05 -9.49 -2.10
CA ASN A 141 0.03 -9.58 -1.08
C ASN A 141 -0.48 -11.02 -0.87
N GLY A 142 -0.42 -11.84 -1.92
CA GLY A 142 -0.83 -13.25 -1.87
C GLY A 142 -2.35 -13.48 -1.92
N THR A 143 -3.17 -12.43 -1.95
CA THR A 143 -4.63 -12.58 -1.96
C THR A 143 -5.13 -13.26 -3.24
N ILE A 144 -4.67 -12.80 -4.39
CA ILE A 144 -5.02 -13.45 -5.67
C ILE A 144 -4.49 -14.88 -5.70
N THR A 145 -3.23 -15.08 -5.31
CA THR A 145 -2.60 -16.40 -5.23
C THR A 145 -3.40 -17.34 -4.35
N GLY A 146 -3.88 -16.88 -3.20
CA GLY A 146 -4.71 -17.66 -2.30
C GLY A 146 -6.08 -18.05 -2.89
N ILE A 147 -6.66 -17.19 -3.73
CA ILE A 147 -7.96 -17.41 -4.37
C ILE A 147 -7.85 -18.41 -5.54
N VAL A 148 -6.87 -18.21 -6.42
CA VAL A 148 -6.75 -18.99 -7.66
C VAL A 148 -5.95 -20.28 -7.48
N GLY A 149 -5.29 -20.43 -6.33
CA GLY A 149 -4.30 -21.46 -6.10
C GLY A 149 -2.96 -21.13 -6.73
N ASN A 150 -1.95 -21.86 -6.30
CA ASN A 150 -0.57 -21.64 -6.72
C ASN A 150 -0.33 -22.28 -8.09
N ALA A 151 -0.66 -21.56 -9.16
CA ALA A 151 -0.45 -22.05 -10.52
C ALA A 151 1.05 -22.09 -10.84
N GLY A 152 1.59 -23.25 -11.19
CA GLY A 152 2.99 -23.41 -11.60
C GLY A 152 4.02 -23.28 -10.48
N GLY A 153 3.61 -23.32 -9.20
CA GLY A 153 4.54 -23.30 -8.06
C GLY A 153 5.01 -21.90 -7.64
N HIS A 154 4.44 -20.85 -8.18
CA HIS A 154 4.78 -19.45 -7.82
C HIS A 154 3.53 -18.59 -7.56
N ASN A 155 3.72 -17.42 -6.97
CA ASN A 155 2.64 -16.48 -6.80
C ASN A 155 2.05 -16.01 -8.14
N ALA A 156 0.76 -15.71 -8.16
CA ALA A 156 0.07 -15.20 -9.34
C ALA A 156 0.76 -13.93 -9.88
N PHE A 157 0.61 -13.67 -11.16
CA PHE A 157 1.15 -12.48 -11.80
C PHE A 157 0.08 -11.42 -12.05
N ASN A 158 0.54 -10.19 -12.21
CA ASN A 158 -0.26 -9.03 -12.61
C ASN A 158 -1.45 -8.76 -11.66
N ALA A 159 -1.24 -8.91 -10.37
CA ALA A 159 -2.23 -8.53 -9.36
C ALA A 159 -2.42 -7.01 -9.30
N GLY A 160 -3.64 -6.59 -9.01
CA GLY A 160 -3.99 -5.18 -8.81
C GLY A 160 -4.89 -5.03 -7.60
N TYR A 161 -4.57 -4.09 -6.73
CA TYR A 161 -5.30 -3.82 -5.50
C TYR A 161 -5.72 -2.36 -5.46
N LEU A 162 -6.96 -2.12 -5.09
CA LEU A 162 -7.49 -0.80 -4.83
C LEU A 162 -8.09 -0.79 -3.44
N SER A 163 -7.67 0.17 -2.60
CA SER A 163 -8.23 0.36 -1.27
C SER A 163 -8.64 1.81 -1.06
N VAL A 164 -9.78 2.01 -0.45
CA VAL A 164 -10.28 3.31 0.00
C VAL A 164 -10.64 3.18 1.46
N VAL A 165 -10.10 4.05 2.30
CA VAL A 165 -10.39 4.10 3.74
C VAL A 165 -10.83 5.50 4.08
N THR A 166 -11.90 5.62 4.85
CA THR A 166 -12.40 6.90 5.34
C THR A 166 -12.78 6.81 6.80
N LYS A 167 -12.56 7.87 7.55
CA LYS A 167 -13.05 8.03 8.92
C LYS A 167 -13.62 9.42 9.08
N LEU A 168 -14.76 9.52 9.73
CA LEU A 168 -15.36 10.75 10.19
C LEU A 168 -15.42 10.72 11.72
N ASN A 169 -14.82 11.71 12.35
CA ASN A 169 -14.88 11.93 13.78
C ASN A 169 -15.72 13.17 14.09
N TYR A 170 -16.53 13.10 15.13
CA TYR A 170 -17.30 14.22 15.63
C TYR A 170 -17.18 14.35 17.14
N ARG A 171 -16.56 15.43 17.61
CA ARG A 171 -16.43 15.77 19.02
C ARG A 171 -17.69 16.44 19.53
N PHE A 172 -18.58 15.69 20.15
CA PHE A 172 -19.86 16.19 20.65
C PHE A 172 -19.77 16.73 22.09
N LEU A 173 -18.76 16.32 22.88
CA LEU A 173 -18.40 16.86 24.18
C LEU A 173 -16.87 17.04 24.27
N PRO A 174 -16.35 17.83 25.25
CA PRO A 174 -14.92 18.11 25.35
C PRO A 174 -14.00 16.88 25.42
N LYS A 175 -14.51 15.78 25.99
CA LYS A 175 -13.77 14.52 26.14
C LYS A 175 -14.40 13.34 25.38
N TRP A 176 -15.42 13.57 24.60
CA TRP A 176 -16.14 12.51 23.91
C TRP A 176 -16.16 12.73 22.41
N ASN A 177 -15.78 11.71 21.70
CA ASN A 177 -15.74 11.68 20.26
C ASN A 177 -16.54 10.48 19.74
N ALA A 178 -17.42 10.71 18.78
CA ALA A 178 -18.07 9.65 18.03
C ALA A 178 -17.40 9.52 16.67
N PHE A 179 -17.24 8.31 16.16
CA PHE A 179 -16.66 8.10 14.85
C PHE A 179 -17.38 7.04 14.04
N VAL A 180 -17.27 7.19 12.73
CA VAL A 180 -17.63 6.18 11.75
C VAL A 180 -16.44 5.99 10.82
N LYS A 181 -16.08 4.75 10.55
CA LYS A 181 -15.01 4.34 9.65
C LYS A 181 -15.57 3.41 8.57
N GLY A 182 -15.14 3.60 7.35
CA GLY A 182 -15.49 2.77 6.22
C GLY A 182 -14.27 2.37 5.40
N MET A 183 -14.33 1.19 4.82
CA MET A 183 -13.30 0.65 3.94
C MET A 183 -13.95 -0.01 2.73
N TYR A 184 -13.30 0.14 1.60
CA TYR A 184 -13.58 -0.60 0.37
C TYR A 184 -12.27 -1.10 -0.23
N GLU A 185 -12.21 -2.37 -0.63
CA GLU A 185 -11.04 -2.96 -1.26
C GLU A 185 -11.43 -3.89 -2.40
N THR A 186 -10.66 -3.88 -3.48
CA THR A 186 -10.74 -4.86 -4.56
C THR A 186 -9.39 -5.52 -4.79
N ALA A 187 -9.42 -6.81 -5.12
CA ALA A 187 -8.28 -7.56 -5.60
C ALA A 187 -8.60 -8.12 -7.00
N SER A 188 -7.75 -7.83 -7.96
CA SER A 188 -7.98 -8.12 -9.38
C SER A 188 -6.73 -8.63 -10.07
N VAL A 189 -6.91 -9.33 -11.19
CA VAL A 189 -5.85 -9.64 -12.15
C VAL A 189 -5.97 -8.64 -13.30
N THR A 190 -4.93 -7.82 -13.50
CA THR A 190 -4.94 -6.73 -14.48
C THR A 190 -4.60 -7.20 -15.89
N LYS A 191 -3.90 -8.35 -16.02
CA LYS A 191 -3.54 -8.99 -17.27
C LYS A 191 -3.45 -10.51 -17.07
N ALA A 192 -4.11 -11.27 -17.93
CA ALA A 192 -4.09 -12.72 -17.89
C ALA A 192 -2.65 -13.29 -17.98
N ALA A 193 -2.36 -14.30 -17.18
CA ALA A 193 -1.11 -15.06 -17.17
C ALA A 193 -1.33 -16.43 -16.52
N ASP A 194 -0.59 -17.43 -16.96
CA ASP A 194 -0.55 -18.79 -16.38
C ASP A 194 -1.92 -19.45 -16.18
N GLY A 195 -2.83 -19.22 -17.14
CA GLY A 195 -4.19 -19.76 -17.07
C GLY A 195 -5.14 -18.97 -16.17
N ILE A 196 -4.68 -17.91 -15.52
CA ILE A 196 -5.48 -17.01 -14.70
C ILE A 196 -6.01 -15.89 -15.59
N GLU A 197 -7.32 -15.71 -15.65
CA GLU A 197 -7.96 -14.69 -16.47
C GLU A 197 -7.90 -13.31 -15.83
N LYS A 198 -7.96 -12.25 -16.68
CA LYS A 198 -8.14 -10.89 -16.22
C LYS A 198 -9.54 -10.73 -15.61
N GLY A 199 -9.63 -10.15 -14.42
CA GLY A 199 -10.91 -9.90 -13.76
C GLY A 199 -10.77 -9.45 -12.32
N ASN A 200 -11.90 -9.14 -11.71
CA ASN A 200 -11.99 -8.88 -10.27
C ASN A 200 -12.25 -10.20 -9.56
N TYR A 201 -11.41 -10.55 -8.62
CA TYR A 201 -11.47 -11.80 -7.88
C TYR A 201 -12.03 -11.64 -6.47
N ARG A 202 -11.94 -10.44 -5.92
CA ARG A 202 -12.46 -10.14 -4.59
C ARG A 202 -12.88 -8.69 -4.49
N THR A 203 -13.99 -8.45 -3.81
CA THR A 203 -14.43 -7.14 -3.33
C THR A 203 -14.76 -7.26 -1.85
N SER A 204 -14.21 -6.38 -1.04
CA SER A 204 -14.40 -6.36 0.40
C SER A 204 -14.92 -4.99 0.84
N TRP A 205 -15.83 -5.00 1.83
CA TRP A 205 -16.34 -3.83 2.50
C TRP A 205 -16.18 -4.01 3.99
N GLY A 206 -15.76 -2.96 4.67
CA GLY A 206 -15.68 -2.92 6.12
C GLY A 206 -16.27 -1.64 6.65
N TYR A 207 -16.85 -1.69 7.83
CA TYR A 207 -17.31 -0.50 8.55
C TYR A 207 -17.16 -0.70 10.05
N LEU A 208 -16.91 0.40 10.73
CA LEU A 208 -16.81 0.46 12.18
C LEU A 208 -17.41 1.77 12.66
N ALA A 209 -18.14 1.74 13.76
CA ALA A 209 -18.59 2.94 14.46
C ALA A 209 -18.32 2.79 15.94
N GLY A 210 -18.02 3.88 16.62
CA GLY A 210 -17.75 3.85 18.04
C GLY A 210 -17.76 5.22 18.70
N VAL A 211 -17.56 5.18 20.00
CA VAL A 211 -17.40 6.36 20.85
C VAL A 211 -16.09 6.20 21.61
N GLU A 212 -15.28 7.23 21.58
CA GLU A 212 -14.00 7.33 22.28
C GLU A 212 -14.11 8.34 23.42
N PHE A 213 -13.43 8.08 24.52
CA PHE A 213 -13.39 8.95 25.73
C PHE A 213 -11.95 9.34 26.05
#